data_3cedf8b2f4fae4c3a9a4a9d487022f67
#
_entry.id   3cedf8b2f4fae4c3a9a4a9d487022f67
#
_cell.length_a   1.000
_cell.length_b   1.000
_cell.length_c   1.000
_cell.angle_alpha   90.00
_cell.angle_beta   90.00
_cell.angle_gamma   90.00
#
_symmetry.space_group_name_H-M   'P 1'
#
loop_
_entity.id
_entity.type
_entity.pdbx_description
1 polymer ?
#
loop_
_entity_poly.entity_id
_entity_poly.type
_entity_poly.pdbx_seq_one_letter_code
_entity_poly.pdbx_strand_id
1 'polypeptide(L)'
;EDIFSQFGDIFGGHFGGGFRSSSSSGGGRRVNRGSDIRIKVKLTLAEIANGVTKKLKINKTVACDKCGGTGAKDSNSYSTCSTCNGTGYVTRVENTFFGRMQTQGVCPTCGGTGKVITAPCDKCKGEGTLRGQEVVEIRIPAGVGEGMVLTVTGKGNAARHGGVNGDLQVMIEEESNPELVRDGNDLIHNLNITVTTALLGGTVEVPTVDGRAKIKIAPGTHAGKVLRLGGKGLPDVNGYGRGDELVVVDITIPSKLSAEEKRLIEQLAQQPGFQHAESVKNQNIFERMKSFFR
;
A
#
# COMPACT_ATOMS: atom_id res chain seq x y z
N GLU A 1 -41.86 -17.10 6.21
CA GLU A 1 -41.71 -18.56 6.05
C GLU A 1 -40.41 -18.85 5.35
N ASP A 2 -39.45 -19.31 6.15
CA ASP A 2 -38.40 -20.27 5.89
C ASP A 2 -37.20 -19.90 5.04
N ILE A 3 -36.46 -18.90 5.48
CA ILE A 3 -35.06 -18.69 5.04
C ILE A 3 -34.10 -19.69 5.77
N PHE A 4 -34.55 -20.32 6.87
CA PHE A 4 -33.72 -21.26 7.64
C PHE A 4 -33.69 -22.71 7.09
N SER A 5 -34.62 -23.11 6.23
CA SER A 5 -34.65 -24.46 5.66
C SER A 5 -33.61 -24.66 4.54
N GLN A 6 -33.22 -23.59 3.85
CA GLN A 6 -32.21 -23.66 2.76
C GLN A 6 -30.77 -23.69 3.24
N PHE A 7 -30.51 -23.33 4.53
CA PHE A 7 -29.16 -23.41 5.12
C PHE A 7 -28.81 -24.79 5.68
N GLY A 8 -29.81 -25.65 5.88
CA GLY A 8 -29.62 -27.01 6.39
C GLY A 8 -28.93 -27.97 5.42
N ASP A 9 -29.16 -27.81 4.12
CA ASP A 9 -28.64 -28.74 3.10
C ASP A 9 -27.21 -28.47 2.68
N ILE A 10 -26.66 -27.27 2.95
CA ILE A 10 -25.26 -26.93 2.63
C ILE A 10 -24.30 -27.38 3.73
N PHE A 11 -24.75 -27.51 4.99
CA PHE A 11 -23.91 -27.90 6.13
C PHE A 11 -24.16 -29.34 6.65
N GLY A 12 -25.19 -30.05 6.14
CA GLY A 12 -25.60 -31.36 6.63
C GLY A 12 -24.90 -32.57 6.03
N GLY A 13 -24.05 -32.43 5.03
CA GLY A 13 -23.63 -33.57 4.19
C GLY A 13 -22.20 -34.07 4.31
N HIS A 14 -21.31 -33.53 5.17
CA HIS A 14 -19.91 -34.07 5.22
C HIS A 14 -19.19 -33.93 6.57
N PHE A 15 -19.90 -33.85 7.70
CA PHE A 15 -19.25 -33.75 9.03
C PHE A 15 -19.48 -35.00 9.90
N GLY A 16 -19.40 -36.20 9.27
CA GLY A 16 -19.40 -37.50 9.93
C GLY A 16 -18.04 -38.17 9.80
N GLY A 17 -16.98 -37.70 10.44
CA GLY A 17 -15.65 -38.31 10.37
C GLY A 17 -14.70 -37.71 11.42
N GLY A 18 -14.74 -38.29 12.65
CA GLY A 18 -13.58 -38.37 13.53
C GLY A 18 -12.89 -37.04 13.90
N PHE A 19 -13.48 -36.28 14.82
CA PHE A 19 -12.67 -35.37 15.66
C PHE A 19 -11.75 -36.24 16.54
N ARG A 20 -10.61 -36.66 16.01
CA ARG A 20 -9.46 -36.94 16.84
C ARG A 20 -9.00 -35.61 17.38
N SER A 21 -9.45 -35.33 18.60
CA SER A 21 -8.88 -34.31 19.47
C SER A 21 -7.40 -34.68 19.68
N SER A 22 -6.54 -34.18 18.80
CA SER A 22 -5.13 -34.10 19.11
C SER A 22 -4.99 -32.91 20.05
N SER A 23 -5.17 -33.16 21.33
CA SER A 23 -4.71 -32.31 22.39
C SER A 23 -3.18 -32.28 22.35
N SER A 24 -2.63 -31.46 21.42
CA SER A 24 -1.26 -30.97 21.59
C SER A 24 -1.31 -29.95 22.70
N SER A 25 -1.22 -30.42 23.95
CA SER A 25 -0.90 -29.58 25.12
C SER A 25 0.57 -29.13 25.01
N GLY A 26 0.86 -28.37 23.99
CA GLY A 26 2.02 -27.51 23.95
C GLY A 26 1.63 -26.21 24.63
N GLY A 27 1.81 -26.14 25.95
CA GLY A 27 1.75 -24.89 26.72
C GLY A 27 2.87 -23.95 26.25
N GLY A 28 2.72 -23.40 25.04
CA GLY A 28 3.63 -22.40 24.50
C GLY A 28 3.60 -21.19 25.42
N ARG A 29 4.73 -20.86 26.05
CA ARG A 29 4.90 -19.61 26.78
C ARG A 29 4.39 -18.48 25.89
N ARG A 30 3.36 -17.74 26.34
CA ARG A 30 2.94 -16.53 25.65
C ARG A 30 4.10 -15.54 25.75
N VAL A 31 4.80 -15.36 24.64
CA VAL A 31 5.86 -14.37 24.54
C VAL A 31 5.20 -13.00 24.45
N ASN A 32 5.62 -12.06 25.29
CA ASN A 32 5.19 -10.68 25.18
C ASN A 32 5.50 -10.18 23.77
N ARG A 33 4.51 -9.60 23.10
CA ARG A 33 4.69 -9.00 21.78
C ARG A 33 4.54 -7.49 21.87
N GLY A 34 5.43 -6.77 21.21
CA GLY A 34 5.32 -5.34 21.01
C GLY A 34 4.16 -5.01 20.07
N SER A 35 3.64 -3.80 20.16
CA SER A 35 2.59 -3.35 19.26
C SER A 35 3.15 -3.00 17.88
N ASP A 36 2.35 -3.22 16.86
CA ASP A 36 2.67 -2.85 15.49
C ASP A 36 2.62 -1.33 15.33
N ILE A 37 3.39 -0.82 14.38
CA ILE A 37 3.43 0.61 14.01
C ILE A 37 2.94 0.74 12.58
N ARG A 38 2.12 1.74 12.32
CA ARG A 38 1.67 2.09 10.97
C ARG A 38 2.23 3.44 10.58
N ILE A 39 2.82 3.51 9.40
CA ILE A 39 3.31 4.75 8.80
C ILE A 39 2.82 4.85 7.36
N LYS A 40 2.72 6.07 6.85
CA LYS A 40 2.43 6.35 5.45
C LYS A 40 3.71 6.79 4.76
N VAL A 41 3.91 6.31 3.55
CA VAL A 41 5.05 6.69 2.71
C VAL A 41 4.54 7.13 1.36
N LYS A 42 4.83 8.38 1.00
CA LYS A 42 4.52 8.93 -0.32
C LYS A 42 5.56 8.50 -1.33
N LEU A 43 5.08 8.09 -2.49
CA LEU A 43 5.88 7.65 -3.62
C LEU A 43 5.48 8.40 -4.87
N THR A 44 6.47 8.86 -5.61
CA THR A 44 6.28 9.39 -6.97
C THR A 44 6.04 8.24 -7.97
N LEU A 45 5.42 8.53 -9.11
CA LEU A 45 5.23 7.54 -10.19
C LEU A 45 6.56 6.93 -10.65
N ALA A 46 7.64 7.71 -10.67
CA ALA A 46 8.98 7.22 -11.01
C ALA A 46 9.53 6.22 -9.98
N GLU A 47 9.31 6.47 -8.68
CA GLU A 47 9.68 5.53 -7.62
C GLU A 47 8.83 4.26 -7.67
N ILE A 48 7.54 4.38 -8.01
CA ILE A 48 6.65 3.24 -8.20
C ILE A 48 7.08 2.40 -9.41
N ALA A 49 7.48 3.04 -10.51
CA ALA A 49 7.88 2.35 -11.73
C ALA A 49 9.17 1.53 -11.57
N ASN A 50 10.12 2.03 -10.77
CA ASN A 50 11.45 1.44 -10.64
C ASN A 50 11.65 0.68 -9.33
N GLY A 51 10.74 0.88 -8.37
CA GLY A 51 10.96 0.49 -6.99
C GLY A 51 11.98 1.41 -6.30
N VAL A 52 11.96 1.46 -5.00
CA VAL A 52 12.84 2.35 -4.23
C VAL A 52 13.18 1.77 -2.88
N THR A 53 14.37 2.05 -2.40
CA THR A 53 14.76 1.78 -1.01
C THR A 53 14.78 3.08 -0.24
N LYS A 54 13.89 3.21 0.76
CA LYS A 54 13.80 4.41 1.60
C LYS A 54 14.30 4.12 3.01
N LYS A 55 15.09 5.05 3.56
CA LYS A 55 15.51 5.03 4.97
C LYS A 55 14.62 5.96 5.77
N LEU A 56 13.83 5.40 6.66
CA LEU A 56 12.87 6.15 7.46
C LEU A 56 13.28 6.17 8.91
N LYS A 57 13.29 7.36 9.50
CA LYS A 57 13.55 7.58 10.92
C LYS A 57 12.23 7.53 11.67
N ILE A 58 12.05 6.48 12.47
CA ILE A 58 10.79 6.18 13.13
C ILE A 58 10.94 6.38 14.63
N ASN A 59 10.03 7.15 15.23
CA ASN A 59 9.91 7.27 16.68
C ASN A 59 9.12 6.07 17.20
N LYS A 60 9.74 5.25 18.02
CA LYS A 60 9.11 4.05 18.55
C LYS A 60 9.66 3.67 19.92
N THR A 61 9.02 2.68 20.54
CA THR A 61 9.58 2.03 21.71
C THR A 61 10.69 1.07 21.25
N VAL A 62 11.91 1.26 21.76
CA VAL A 62 13.09 0.42 21.47
C VAL A 62 13.50 -0.35 22.71
N ALA A 63 14.20 -1.47 22.54
CA ALA A 63 14.78 -2.19 23.66
C ALA A 63 15.81 -1.31 24.38
N CYS A 64 15.80 -1.38 25.68
CA CYS A 64 16.78 -0.65 26.49
C CYS A 64 18.20 -1.20 26.24
N ASP A 65 19.10 -0.36 25.77
CA ASP A 65 20.46 -0.71 25.42
C ASP A 65 21.29 -1.15 26.66
N LYS A 66 20.97 -0.62 27.88
CA LYS A 66 21.69 -0.98 29.12
C LYS A 66 21.40 -2.41 29.56
N CYS A 67 20.15 -2.87 29.47
CA CYS A 67 19.76 -4.20 29.92
C CYS A 67 19.43 -5.16 28.79
N GLY A 68 19.58 -4.75 27.52
CA GLY A 68 19.24 -5.59 26.35
C GLY A 68 17.75 -5.97 26.26
N GLY A 69 16.87 -5.13 26.78
CA GLY A 69 15.42 -5.37 26.75
C GLY A 69 14.87 -6.17 27.93
N THR A 70 15.70 -6.69 28.81
CA THR A 70 15.28 -7.58 29.90
C THR A 70 14.55 -6.86 31.05
N GLY A 71 14.86 -5.60 31.29
CA GLY A 71 14.35 -4.81 32.41
C GLY A 71 15.09 -5.02 33.72
N ALA A 72 15.94 -6.06 33.84
CA ALA A 72 16.74 -6.33 35.01
C ALA A 72 18.11 -5.64 34.97
N LYS A 73 18.68 -5.36 36.12
CA LYS A 73 20.01 -4.73 36.24
C LYS A 73 21.11 -5.62 35.68
N ASP A 74 21.03 -6.90 35.98
CA ASP A 74 21.94 -7.95 35.55
C ASP A 74 21.24 -9.31 35.45
N SER A 75 21.98 -10.34 35.01
CA SER A 75 21.46 -11.69 34.83
C SER A 75 21.02 -12.39 36.12
N ASN A 76 21.50 -11.94 37.27
CA ASN A 76 21.21 -12.49 38.60
C ASN A 76 20.03 -11.77 39.27
N SER A 77 19.54 -10.70 38.68
CA SER A 77 18.46 -9.86 39.22
C SER A 77 17.07 -10.44 38.96
N TYR A 78 16.92 -11.76 38.94
CA TYR A 78 15.66 -12.48 38.82
C TYR A 78 15.42 -13.46 39.94
N SER A 79 14.18 -13.58 40.40
CA SER A 79 13.74 -14.68 41.27
C SER A 79 12.60 -15.45 40.58
N THR A 80 12.43 -16.70 40.96
CA THR A 80 11.28 -17.49 40.53
C THR A 80 10.00 -16.86 41.08
N CYS A 81 8.99 -16.69 40.22
CA CYS A 81 7.73 -16.12 40.67
C CYS A 81 7.03 -17.06 41.66
N SER A 82 6.80 -16.60 42.88
CA SER A 82 6.16 -17.38 43.95
C SER A 82 4.68 -17.69 43.67
N THR A 83 3.99 -16.85 42.88
CA THR A 83 2.57 -17.02 42.58
C THR A 83 2.33 -18.21 41.63
N CYS A 84 3.22 -18.43 40.69
CA CYS A 84 3.07 -19.51 39.70
C CYS A 84 4.20 -20.56 39.78
N ASN A 85 5.11 -20.44 40.76
CA ASN A 85 6.27 -21.31 40.94
C ASN A 85 7.08 -21.51 39.63
N GLY A 86 7.22 -20.43 38.86
CA GLY A 86 7.98 -20.43 37.62
C GLY A 86 7.24 -20.88 36.38
N THR A 87 5.99 -21.34 36.46
CA THR A 87 5.23 -21.84 35.33
C THR A 87 4.74 -20.72 34.37
N GLY A 88 4.57 -19.52 34.89
CA GLY A 88 4.00 -18.38 34.15
C GLY A 88 2.48 -18.36 34.09
N TYR A 89 1.81 -19.41 34.56
CA TYR A 89 0.36 -19.55 34.52
C TYR A 89 -0.21 -19.89 35.89
N VAL A 90 -1.43 -19.44 36.14
CA VAL A 90 -2.20 -19.79 37.32
C VAL A 90 -3.53 -20.41 36.88
N THR A 91 -3.93 -21.48 37.57
CA THR A 91 -5.23 -22.10 37.34
C THR A 91 -6.25 -21.36 38.19
N ARG A 92 -7.31 -20.85 37.56
CA ARG A 92 -8.47 -20.28 38.23
C ARG A 92 -9.62 -21.26 38.10
N VAL A 93 -10.33 -21.48 39.19
CA VAL A 93 -11.57 -22.25 39.20
C VAL A 93 -12.70 -21.23 39.26
N GLU A 94 -13.49 -21.17 38.18
CA GLU A 94 -14.68 -20.33 38.09
C GLU A 94 -15.93 -21.22 38.21
N ASN A 95 -16.83 -20.85 39.13
CA ASN A 95 -18.12 -21.51 39.22
C ASN A 95 -19.06 -20.88 38.19
N THR A 96 -19.37 -21.64 37.15
CA THR A 96 -20.33 -21.23 36.12
C THR A 96 -21.66 -21.94 36.35
N PHE A 97 -22.70 -21.50 35.64
CA PHE A 97 -24.01 -22.15 35.67
C PHE A 97 -23.98 -23.63 35.26
N PHE A 98 -22.95 -24.02 34.49
CA PHE A 98 -22.73 -25.38 34.01
C PHE A 98 -21.75 -26.21 34.87
N GLY A 99 -21.36 -25.70 36.06
CA GLY A 99 -20.44 -26.36 36.94
C GLY A 99 -19.10 -25.63 37.13
N ARG A 100 -18.16 -26.31 37.79
CA ARG A 100 -16.80 -25.80 38.03
C ARG A 100 -15.97 -25.93 36.76
N MET A 101 -15.55 -24.82 36.19
CA MET A 101 -14.59 -24.78 35.08
C MET A 101 -13.22 -24.39 35.60
N GLN A 102 -12.21 -25.14 35.22
CA GLN A 102 -10.80 -24.75 35.44
C GLN A 102 -10.29 -24.05 34.20
N THR A 103 -9.92 -22.77 34.34
CA THR A 103 -9.29 -21.98 33.29
C THR A 103 -7.86 -21.68 33.67
N GLN A 104 -6.93 -21.89 32.73
CA GLN A 104 -5.53 -21.44 32.89
C GLN A 104 -5.42 -20.00 32.37
N GLY A 105 -5.01 -19.11 33.27
CA GLY A 105 -4.73 -17.72 32.95
C GLY A 105 -3.28 -17.36 33.13
N VAL A 106 -2.84 -16.30 32.46
CA VAL A 106 -1.51 -15.74 32.66
C VAL A 106 -1.33 -15.30 34.10
N CYS A 107 -0.22 -15.63 34.71
CA CYS A 107 0.08 -15.24 36.09
C CYS A 107 0.13 -13.70 36.19
N PRO A 108 -0.71 -13.07 37.02
CA PRO A 108 -0.75 -11.62 37.11
C PRO A 108 0.52 -10.99 37.71
N THR A 109 1.25 -11.73 38.49
CA THR A 109 2.47 -11.25 39.18
C THR A 109 3.66 -11.16 38.20
N CYS A 110 3.86 -12.17 37.34
CA CYS A 110 5.01 -12.20 36.44
C CYS A 110 4.63 -11.94 34.97
N GLY A 111 3.36 -11.75 34.68
CA GLY A 111 2.88 -11.52 33.29
C GLY A 111 3.19 -12.65 32.31
N GLY A 112 3.31 -13.90 32.80
CA GLY A 112 3.62 -15.07 31.97
C GLY A 112 5.11 -15.44 31.89
N THR A 113 6.00 -14.62 32.42
CA THR A 113 7.46 -14.87 32.32
C THR A 113 7.95 -15.98 33.27
N GLY A 114 7.22 -16.27 34.34
CA GLY A 114 7.63 -17.21 35.39
C GLY A 114 8.70 -16.65 36.34
N LYS A 115 9.20 -15.46 36.08
CA LYS A 115 10.27 -14.79 36.87
C LYS A 115 9.83 -13.40 37.27
N VAL A 116 10.32 -12.89 38.36
CA VAL A 116 10.11 -11.54 38.87
C VAL A 116 11.47 -10.85 38.96
N ILE A 117 11.54 -9.59 38.54
CA ILE A 117 12.76 -8.78 38.64
C ILE A 117 12.94 -8.34 40.07
N THR A 118 14.08 -8.67 40.66
CA THR A 118 14.44 -8.30 42.03
C THR A 118 15.20 -6.98 42.10
N ALA A 119 16.03 -6.69 41.09
CA ALA A 119 16.70 -5.41 40.93
C ALA A 119 16.43 -4.84 39.53
N PRO A 120 15.59 -3.79 39.41
CA PRO A 120 15.27 -3.19 38.14
C PRO A 120 16.44 -2.43 37.52
N CYS A 121 16.53 -2.39 36.21
CA CYS A 121 17.50 -1.59 35.48
C CYS A 121 17.24 -0.09 35.71
N ASP A 122 18.29 0.64 36.11
CA ASP A 122 18.19 2.08 36.45
C ASP A 122 17.72 2.94 35.26
N LYS A 123 18.07 2.54 34.02
CA LYS A 123 17.77 3.31 32.82
C LYS A 123 16.31 3.17 32.39
N CYS A 124 15.77 1.96 32.34
CA CYS A 124 14.38 1.70 31.94
C CYS A 124 13.44 1.43 33.14
N LYS A 125 13.92 1.50 34.36
CA LYS A 125 13.15 1.31 35.61
C LYS A 125 12.37 0.00 35.65
N GLY A 126 12.93 -1.06 35.08
CA GLY A 126 12.31 -2.39 35.06
C GLY A 126 11.49 -2.70 33.80
N GLU A 127 11.19 -1.72 32.97
CA GLU A 127 10.32 -1.92 31.77
C GLU A 127 11.00 -2.72 30.65
N GLY A 128 12.32 -2.68 30.56
CA GLY A 128 13.10 -3.28 29.47
C GLY A 128 13.07 -2.46 28.17
N THR A 129 12.24 -1.42 28.09
CA THR A 129 12.06 -0.63 26.88
C THR A 129 12.15 0.86 27.16
N LEU A 130 12.48 1.64 26.12
CA LEU A 130 12.61 3.09 26.17
C LEU A 130 11.98 3.69 24.90
N ARG A 131 11.55 4.94 24.98
CA ARG A 131 11.22 5.71 23.77
C ARG A 131 12.51 6.11 23.06
N GLY A 132 12.59 5.82 21.78
CA GLY A 132 13.76 6.11 20.98
C GLY A 132 13.41 6.29 19.52
N GLN A 133 14.44 6.45 18.70
CA GLN A 133 14.35 6.55 17.26
C GLN A 133 15.16 5.41 16.64
N GLU A 134 14.61 4.77 15.62
CA GLU A 134 15.34 3.80 14.82
C GLU A 134 15.23 4.19 13.34
N VAL A 135 16.35 4.09 12.63
CA VAL A 135 16.37 4.22 11.17
C VAL A 135 16.11 2.84 10.60
N VAL A 136 14.99 2.70 9.90
CA VAL A 136 14.60 1.45 9.24
C VAL A 136 14.75 1.63 7.74
N GLU A 137 15.47 0.73 7.10
CA GLU A 137 15.57 0.65 5.65
C GLU A 137 14.44 -0.22 5.12
N ILE A 138 13.65 0.34 4.20
CA ILE A 138 12.48 -0.32 3.63
C ILE A 138 12.67 -0.41 2.13
N ARG A 139 12.66 -1.63 1.62
CA ARG A 139 12.71 -1.90 0.19
C ARG A 139 11.29 -2.02 -0.34
N ILE A 140 10.90 -1.08 -1.18
CA ILE A 140 9.59 -1.02 -1.81
C ILE A 140 9.73 -1.56 -3.23
N PRO A 141 9.02 -2.64 -3.60
CA PRO A 141 9.09 -3.20 -4.93
C PRO A 141 8.45 -2.25 -5.96
N ALA A 142 8.81 -2.44 -7.23
CA ALA A 142 8.18 -1.73 -8.33
C ALA A 142 6.71 -2.17 -8.50
N GLY A 143 5.87 -1.28 -9.02
CA GLY A 143 4.46 -1.58 -9.30
C GLY A 143 3.50 -1.50 -8.13
N VAL A 144 3.97 -1.12 -6.93
CA VAL A 144 3.07 -0.95 -5.78
C VAL A 144 1.96 0.07 -6.09
N GLY A 145 0.77 -0.18 -5.54
CA GLY A 145 -0.40 0.70 -5.68
C GLY A 145 -0.71 1.49 -4.41
N GLU A 146 -1.52 2.52 -4.58
CA GLU A 146 -2.05 3.28 -3.45
C GLU A 146 -2.84 2.37 -2.49
N GLY A 147 -2.66 2.60 -1.19
CA GLY A 147 -3.31 1.82 -0.14
C GLY A 147 -2.69 0.45 0.14
N MET A 148 -1.71 0.00 -0.65
CA MET A 148 -0.98 -1.24 -0.36
C MET A 148 -0.20 -1.10 0.95
N VAL A 149 -0.15 -2.19 1.72
CA VAL A 149 0.55 -2.25 2.99
C VAL A 149 1.70 -3.24 2.91
N LEU A 150 2.92 -2.74 3.11
CA LEU A 150 4.12 -3.56 3.24
C LEU A 150 4.39 -3.80 4.72
N THR A 151 4.58 -5.06 5.09
CA THR A 151 4.90 -5.44 6.48
C THR A 151 6.39 -5.73 6.61
N VAL A 152 7.07 -4.99 7.49
CA VAL A 152 8.47 -5.23 7.86
C VAL A 152 8.49 -5.87 9.24
N THR A 153 8.72 -7.16 9.27
CA THR A 153 8.65 -7.99 10.48
C THR A 153 9.67 -7.55 11.54
N GLY A 154 9.21 -7.46 12.79
CA GLY A 154 10.06 -7.14 13.93
C GLY A 154 10.54 -5.68 14.02
N LYS A 155 10.06 -4.79 13.14
CA LYS A 155 10.42 -3.37 13.10
C LYS A 155 9.41 -2.44 13.77
N GLY A 156 8.37 -2.99 14.39
CA GLY A 156 7.42 -2.27 15.25
C GLY A 156 8.01 -1.92 16.62
N ASN A 157 7.14 -1.69 17.59
CA ASN A 157 7.55 -1.40 18.96
C ASN A 157 8.21 -2.62 19.62
N ALA A 158 9.24 -2.37 20.39
CA ALA A 158 9.85 -3.40 21.21
C ALA A 158 8.87 -3.92 22.28
N ALA A 159 8.93 -5.21 22.53
CA ALA A 159 8.20 -5.83 23.61
C ALA A 159 8.92 -5.64 24.93
N ARG A 160 8.17 -5.59 26.04
CA ARG A 160 8.72 -5.57 27.38
C ARG A 160 9.38 -6.93 27.71
N HIS A 161 10.39 -6.89 28.55
CA HIS A 161 11.05 -8.08 29.13
C HIS A 161 11.58 -9.07 28.10
N GLY A 162 12.18 -8.56 27.00
CA GLY A 162 12.83 -9.39 26.00
C GLY A 162 11.87 -10.22 25.14
N GLY A 163 10.61 -9.79 25.00
CA GLY A 163 9.63 -10.39 24.13
C GLY A 163 9.92 -10.13 22.63
N VAL A 164 8.99 -10.52 21.77
CA VAL A 164 9.07 -10.33 20.32
C VAL A 164 8.57 -8.94 19.95
N ASN A 165 9.31 -8.22 19.14
CA ASN A 165 8.90 -6.91 18.65
C ASN A 165 7.65 -7.05 17.76
N GLY A 166 6.86 -5.98 17.71
CA GLY A 166 5.78 -5.85 16.71
C GLY A 166 6.33 -5.64 15.32
N ASP A 167 5.45 -5.48 14.37
CA ASP A 167 5.79 -5.26 12.97
C ASP A 167 5.59 -3.79 12.57
N LEU A 168 6.31 -3.37 11.55
CA LEU A 168 6.12 -2.07 10.93
C LEU A 168 5.27 -2.26 9.67
N GLN A 169 4.10 -1.63 9.66
CA GLN A 169 3.19 -1.60 8.52
C GLN A 169 3.38 -0.28 7.78
N VAL A 170 3.83 -0.37 6.55
CA VAL A 170 4.09 0.77 5.68
C VAL A 170 2.98 0.85 4.66
N MET A 171 2.11 1.84 4.81
CA MET A 171 1.03 2.12 3.86
C MET A 171 1.56 3.01 2.75
N ILE A 172 1.42 2.56 1.52
CA ILE A 172 1.82 3.32 0.34
C ILE A 172 0.76 4.37 0.02
N GLU A 173 1.18 5.58 -0.21
CA GLU A 173 0.39 6.71 -0.67
C GLU A 173 1.02 7.23 -1.95
N GLU A 174 0.24 7.36 -3.03
CA GLU A 174 0.73 7.87 -4.30
C GLU A 174 0.77 9.38 -4.29
N GLU A 175 1.88 9.97 -4.72
CA GLU A 175 1.99 11.41 -4.90
C GLU A 175 1.34 11.80 -6.22
N SER A 176 0.41 12.77 -6.19
CA SER A 176 -0.25 13.25 -7.39
C SER A 176 0.76 13.84 -8.38
N ASN A 177 0.69 13.38 -9.64
CA ASN A 177 1.50 13.92 -10.71
C ASN A 177 0.65 14.87 -11.57
N PRO A 178 1.13 16.09 -11.89
CA PRO A 178 0.35 17.04 -12.67
C PRO A 178 0.22 16.67 -14.16
N GLU A 179 1.10 15.84 -14.69
CA GLU A 179 1.17 15.51 -16.12
C GLU A 179 0.68 14.10 -16.43
N LEU A 180 0.78 13.17 -15.46
CA LEU A 180 0.45 11.77 -15.64
C LEU A 180 -0.58 11.32 -14.61
N VAL A 181 -1.66 10.72 -15.08
CA VAL A 181 -2.70 10.13 -14.23
C VAL A 181 -2.63 8.62 -14.36
N ARG A 182 -2.64 7.92 -13.23
CA ARG A 182 -2.60 6.46 -13.19
C ARG A 182 -3.99 5.86 -13.42
N ASP A 183 -4.06 4.84 -14.28
CA ASP A 183 -5.22 3.97 -14.46
C ASP A 183 -4.75 2.51 -14.42
N GLY A 184 -4.84 1.88 -13.25
CA GLY A 184 -4.27 0.55 -13.04
C GLY A 184 -2.75 0.52 -13.24
N ASN A 185 -2.28 -0.19 -14.26
CA ASN A 185 -0.87 -0.20 -14.66
C ASN A 185 -0.58 0.74 -15.83
N ASP A 186 -1.61 1.29 -16.44
CA ASP A 186 -1.49 2.27 -17.51
C ASP A 186 -1.37 3.69 -16.95
N LEU A 187 -0.81 4.58 -17.77
CA LEU A 187 -0.71 6.01 -17.47
C LEU A 187 -1.43 6.79 -18.55
N ILE A 188 -2.12 7.85 -18.16
CA ILE A 188 -2.84 8.74 -19.07
C ILE A 188 -2.18 10.10 -19.04
N HIS A 189 -1.82 10.61 -20.21
CA HIS A 189 -1.30 11.96 -20.42
C HIS A 189 -2.21 12.74 -21.37
N ASN A 190 -2.64 13.92 -20.96
CA ASN A 190 -3.38 14.86 -21.84
C ASN A 190 -2.40 15.76 -22.56
N LEU A 191 -2.22 15.54 -23.85
CA LEU A 191 -1.32 16.29 -24.71
C LEU A 191 -2.07 17.38 -25.45
N ASN A 192 -1.80 18.65 -25.12
CA ASN A 192 -2.31 19.79 -25.84
C ASN A 192 -1.38 20.15 -27.00
N ILE A 193 -1.89 20.07 -28.24
CA ILE A 193 -1.18 20.49 -29.44
C ILE A 193 -1.83 21.73 -30.06
N THR A 194 -1.09 22.46 -30.85
CA THR A 194 -1.62 23.60 -31.59
C THR A 194 -2.45 23.13 -32.81
N VAL A 195 -3.37 23.96 -33.26
CA VAL A 195 -4.15 23.70 -34.52
C VAL A 195 -3.21 23.45 -35.69
N THR A 196 -2.12 24.20 -35.80
CA THR A 196 -1.14 24.04 -36.87
C THR A 196 -0.44 22.68 -36.82
N THR A 197 -0.06 22.22 -35.63
CA THR A 197 0.51 20.87 -35.43
C THR A 197 -0.52 19.79 -35.76
N ALA A 198 -1.78 19.97 -35.41
CA ALA A 198 -2.83 19.03 -35.74
C ALA A 198 -3.05 18.91 -37.26
N LEU A 199 -3.01 20.01 -37.96
CA LEU A 199 -3.21 20.05 -39.43
C LEU A 199 -1.99 19.52 -40.21
N LEU A 200 -0.79 20.00 -39.87
CA LEU A 200 0.44 19.75 -40.64
C LEU A 200 1.20 18.54 -40.15
N GLY A 201 0.88 18.05 -38.96
CA GLY A 201 1.69 17.06 -38.27
C GLY A 201 2.93 17.68 -37.66
N GLY A 202 3.70 16.86 -36.98
CA GLY A 202 4.94 17.31 -36.34
C GLY A 202 5.46 16.29 -35.32
N THR A 203 6.53 16.67 -34.62
CA THR A 203 7.07 15.89 -33.52
C THR A 203 6.89 16.68 -32.23
N VAL A 204 6.33 16.05 -31.21
CA VAL A 204 6.12 16.64 -29.89
C VAL A 204 6.77 15.77 -28.82
N GLU A 205 7.16 16.39 -27.72
CA GLU A 205 7.71 15.69 -26.57
C GLU A 205 6.60 15.50 -25.52
N VAL A 206 6.49 14.30 -24.99
CA VAL A 206 5.57 13.94 -23.92
C VAL A 206 6.35 13.49 -22.70
N PRO A 207 5.88 13.79 -21.47
CA PRO A 207 6.47 13.27 -20.26
C PRO A 207 6.18 11.77 -20.17
N THR A 208 7.13 11.00 -19.69
CA THR A 208 6.95 9.59 -19.35
C THR A 208 7.49 9.35 -17.94
N VAL A 209 7.21 8.22 -17.34
CA VAL A 209 7.75 7.87 -16.01
C VAL A 209 9.28 7.86 -16.00
N ASP A 210 9.89 7.47 -17.11
CA ASP A 210 11.35 7.34 -17.24
C ASP A 210 12.02 8.62 -17.77
N GLY A 211 11.26 9.69 -18.04
CA GLY A 211 11.77 10.95 -18.60
C GLY A 211 10.84 11.54 -19.65
N ARG A 212 11.33 11.77 -20.87
CA ARG A 212 10.56 12.32 -21.98
C ARG A 212 10.70 11.45 -23.23
N ALA A 213 9.59 11.32 -23.96
CA ALA A 213 9.57 10.61 -25.25
C ALA A 213 9.17 11.56 -26.38
N LYS A 214 9.74 11.38 -27.57
CA LYS A 214 9.34 12.09 -28.78
C LYS A 214 8.33 11.25 -29.55
N ILE A 215 7.16 11.82 -29.83
CA ILE A 215 6.12 11.17 -30.61
C ILE A 215 5.83 11.96 -31.88
N LYS A 216 5.48 11.25 -32.93
CA LYS A 216 5.11 11.84 -34.21
C LYS A 216 3.60 11.99 -34.32
N ILE A 217 3.15 13.20 -34.49
CA ILE A 217 1.75 13.54 -34.80
C ILE A 217 1.55 13.49 -36.31
N ALA A 218 0.61 12.68 -36.76
CA ALA A 218 0.27 12.62 -38.19
C ALA A 218 -0.53 13.87 -38.59
N PRO A 219 -0.38 14.35 -39.86
CA PRO A 219 -1.23 15.41 -40.38
C PRO A 219 -2.72 15.02 -40.31
N GLY A 220 -3.59 15.98 -39.99
CA GLY A 220 -5.04 15.73 -39.83
C GLY A 220 -5.41 14.98 -38.55
N THR A 221 -4.61 15.08 -37.48
CA THR A 221 -4.94 14.47 -36.21
C THR A 221 -6.06 15.23 -35.53
N HIS A 222 -7.13 14.49 -35.17
CA HIS A 222 -8.28 15.04 -34.46
C HIS A 222 -8.09 15.06 -32.94
N ALA A 223 -8.80 15.97 -32.27
CA ALA A 223 -8.93 15.97 -30.82
C ALA A 223 -9.58 14.68 -30.33
N GLY A 224 -9.15 14.18 -29.17
CA GLY A 224 -9.59 12.91 -28.58
C GLY A 224 -8.96 11.66 -29.23
N LYS A 225 -7.97 11.83 -30.14
CA LYS A 225 -7.18 10.70 -30.61
C LYS A 225 -6.25 10.22 -29.50
N VAL A 226 -6.24 8.91 -29.25
CA VAL A 226 -5.36 8.29 -28.27
C VAL A 226 -4.16 7.67 -28.99
N LEU A 227 -2.97 8.06 -28.57
CA LEU A 227 -1.70 7.49 -29.02
C LEU A 227 -1.15 6.61 -27.90
N ARG A 228 -0.85 5.35 -28.21
CA ARG A 228 -0.36 4.36 -27.25
C ARG A 228 1.16 4.26 -27.31
N LEU A 229 1.81 4.46 -26.19
CA LEU A 229 3.23 4.22 -26.01
C LEU A 229 3.41 2.89 -25.26
N GLY A 230 3.68 1.84 -26.01
CA GLY A 230 3.78 0.48 -25.48
C GLY A 230 4.87 0.34 -24.42
N GLY A 231 4.54 -0.27 -23.27
CA GLY A 231 5.46 -0.54 -22.18
C GLY A 231 5.98 0.70 -21.44
N LYS A 232 5.30 1.86 -21.56
CA LYS A 232 5.65 3.10 -20.86
C LYS A 232 4.80 3.38 -19.61
N GLY A 233 3.90 2.47 -19.25
CA GLY A 233 3.14 2.48 -18.01
C GLY A 233 3.93 1.94 -16.81
N LEU A 234 3.23 1.49 -15.78
CA LEU A 234 3.79 0.95 -14.55
C LEU A 234 3.93 -0.58 -14.63
N PRO A 235 4.93 -1.18 -13.96
CA PRO A 235 5.04 -2.63 -13.87
C PRO A 235 3.93 -3.20 -12.96
N ASP A 236 3.62 -4.47 -13.15
CA ASP A 236 2.76 -5.21 -12.23
C ASP A 236 3.56 -5.66 -11.01
N VAL A 237 3.04 -5.44 -9.81
CA VAL A 237 3.71 -5.78 -8.54
C VAL A 237 3.79 -7.30 -8.31
N ASN A 238 2.83 -8.07 -8.82
CA ASN A 238 2.71 -9.52 -8.62
C ASN A 238 2.95 -10.33 -9.89
N GLY A 239 3.09 -9.67 -11.05
CA GLY A 239 3.13 -10.30 -12.36
C GLY A 239 4.34 -9.93 -13.19
N TYR A 240 4.31 -10.44 -14.41
CA TYR A 240 5.26 -10.07 -15.45
C TYR A 240 4.55 -9.15 -16.43
N GLY A 241 5.15 -8.02 -16.70
CA GLY A 241 4.62 -7.08 -17.66
C GLY A 241 4.64 -5.65 -17.15
N ARG A 242 4.36 -4.77 -18.06
CA ARG A 242 4.29 -3.33 -17.82
C ARG A 242 3.11 -2.79 -18.62
N GLY A 243 2.36 -1.88 -18.04
CA GLY A 243 1.29 -1.17 -18.72
C GLY A 243 1.84 -0.21 -19.79
N ASP A 244 0.94 0.49 -20.43
CA ASP A 244 1.24 1.44 -21.48
C ASP A 244 0.97 2.87 -21.02
N GLU A 245 1.49 3.83 -21.77
CA GLU A 245 1.09 5.21 -21.62
C GLU A 245 0.15 5.58 -22.76
N LEU A 246 -1.02 6.11 -22.39
CA LEU A 246 -2.08 6.55 -23.28
C LEU A 246 -2.04 8.07 -23.38
N VAL A 247 -1.56 8.57 -24.51
CA VAL A 247 -1.50 10.01 -24.77
C VAL A 247 -2.76 10.43 -25.50
N VAL A 248 -3.61 11.17 -24.78
CA VAL A 248 -4.87 11.73 -25.32
C VAL A 248 -4.56 13.07 -25.94
N VAL A 249 -4.74 13.20 -27.24
CA VAL A 249 -4.47 14.43 -27.96
C VAL A 249 -5.65 15.39 -27.81
N ASP A 250 -5.37 16.59 -27.34
CA ASP A 250 -6.31 17.73 -27.37
C ASP A 250 -5.75 18.85 -28.22
N ILE A 251 -6.62 19.71 -28.77
CA ILE A 251 -6.24 20.78 -29.68
C ILE A 251 -6.57 22.12 -29.05
N THR A 252 -5.52 22.89 -28.78
CA THR A 252 -5.67 24.23 -28.23
C THR A 252 -5.98 25.23 -29.34
N ILE A 253 -7.15 25.86 -29.24
CA ILE A 253 -7.57 26.95 -30.13
C ILE A 253 -7.25 28.28 -29.44
N PRO A 254 -6.46 29.16 -30.06
CA PRO A 254 -6.11 30.46 -29.46
C PRO A 254 -7.37 31.34 -29.35
N SER A 255 -7.60 31.89 -28.15
CA SER A 255 -8.75 32.76 -27.87
C SER A 255 -8.56 34.19 -28.35
N LYS A 256 -7.31 34.62 -28.61
CA LYS A 256 -6.96 35.96 -29.09
C LYS A 256 -6.10 35.83 -30.33
N LEU A 257 -6.46 36.54 -31.37
CA LEU A 257 -5.76 36.60 -32.64
C LEU A 257 -5.37 38.05 -32.96
N SER A 258 -4.19 38.22 -33.50
CA SER A 258 -3.76 39.48 -34.10
C SER A 258 -4.54 39.75 -35.38
N ALA A 259 -4.52 40.97 -35.89
CA ALA A 259 -5.19 41.36 -37.13
C ALA A 259 -4.65 40.57 -38.36
N GLU A 260 -3.37 40.27 -38.37
CA GLU A 260 -2.72 39.50 -39.43
C GLU A 260 -3.06 38.02 -39.37
N GLU A 261 -3.05 37.41 -38.18
CA GLU A 261 -3.49 36.00 -37.99
C GLU A 261 -4.94 35.80 -38.41
N LYS A 262 -5.82 36.75 -38.02
CA LYS A 262 -7.23 36.74 -38.44
C LYS A 262 -7.39 36.75 -39.95
N ARG A 263 -6.65 37.65 -40.62
CA ARG A 263 -6.69 37.74 -42.10
C ARG A 263 -6.20 36.44 -42.74
N LEU A 264 -5.14 35.82 -42.24
CA LEU A 264 -4.64 34.53 -42.76
C LEU A 264 -5.69 33.41 -42.58
N ILE A 265 -6.34 33.37 -41.45
CA ILE A 265 -7.40 32.36 -41.16
C ILE A 265 -8.62 32.62 -42.05
N GLU A 266 -9.01 33.88 -42.28
CA GLU A 266 -10.10 34.20 -43.21
C GLU A 266 -9.78 33.78 -44.67
N GLN A 267 -8.53 33.92 -45.09
CA GLN A 267 -8.09 33.40 -46.40
C GLN A 267 -8.11 31.88 -46.44
N LEU A 268 -7.71 31.23 -45.36
CA LEU A 268 -7.72 29.77 -45.24
C LEU A 268 -9.15 29.22 -45.28
N ALA A 269 -10.10 29.87 -44.62
CA ALA A 269 -11.50 29.53 -44.57
C ALA A 269 -12.18 29.49 -45.96
N GLN A 270 -11.63 30.24 -46.95
CA GLN A 270 -12.11 30.25 -48.31
C GLN A 270 -11.64 29.03 -49.14
N GLN A 271 -10.68 28.27 -48.63
CA GLN A 271 -10.16 27.08 -49.34
C GLN A 271 -11.17 25.91 -49.27
N PRO A 272 -11.29 25.11 -50.35
CA PRO A 272 -12.28 24.04 -50.42
C PRO A 272 -12.22 23.04 -49.30
N GLY A 273 -11.00 22.72 -48.80
CA GLY A 273 -10.79 21.79 -47.68
C GLY A 273 -11.28 22.30 -46.32
N PHE A 274 -11.61 23.60 -46.19
CA PHE A 274 -12.09 24.21 -44.93
C PHE A 274 -13.58 24.61 -45.01
N GLN A 275 -14.25 24.40 -46.16
CA GLN A 275 -15.64 24.78 -46.33
C GLN A 275 -16.64 23.70 -45.90
N HIS A 276 -16.19 22.46 -45.76
CA HIS A 276 -17.04 21.35 -45.37
C HIS A 276 -16.54 20.70 -44.09
N ALA A 277 -17.34 20.75 -43.03
CA ALA A 277 -17.14 19.88 -41.90
C ALA A 277 -17.57 18.47 -42.33
N GLU A 278 -16.61 17.55 -42.47
CA GLU A 278 -16.97 16.14 -42.63
C GLU A 278 -17.76 15.72 -41.40
N SER A 279 -19.02 15.25 -41.63
CA SER A 279 -19.78 14.67 -40.53
C SER A 279 -19.07 13.41 -40.09
N VAL A 280 -18.36 13.49 -38.96
CA VAL A 280 -17.84 12.31 -38.28
C VAL A 280 -19.04 11.38 -38.08
N LYS A 281 -19.08 10.25 -38.81
CA LYS A 281 -20.11 9.23 -38.63
C LYS A 281 -20.29 8.96 -37.16
N ASN A 282 -21.52 9.18 -36.68
CA ASN A 282 -21.90 9.05 -35.26
C ASN A 282 -21.35 7.77 -34.60
N GLN A 283 -20.17 7.80 -34.14
CA GLN A 283 -19.80 6.95 -33.02
C GLN A 283 -20.43 7.61 -31.79
N ASN A 284 -21.43 6.94 -31.24
CA ASN A 284 -22.17 7.39 -30.08
C ASN A 284 -21.19 7.91 -29.04
N ILE A 285 -21.40 9.14 -28.56
CA ILE A 285 -20.59 9.76 -27.49
C ILE A 285 -20.40 8.78 -26.31
N PHE A 286 -21.42 7.96 -26.04
CA PHE A 286 -21.37 6.88 -25.06
C PHE A 286 -20.36 5.75 -25.39
N GLU A 287 -20.14 5.43 -26.63
CA GLU A 287 -19.15 4.43 -27.05
C GLU A 287 -17.72 4.98 -26.91
N ARG A 288 -17.53 6.25 -27.21
CA ARG A 288 -16.24 6.94 -26.99
C ARG A 288 -15.94 7.07 -25.50
N MET A 289 -16.93 7.40 -24.65
CA MET A 289 -16.76 7.42 -23.21
C MET A 289 -16.47 6.02 -22.62
N LYS A 290 -17.12 4.96 -23.11
CA LYS A 290 -16.85 3.59 -22.67
C LYS A 290 -15.43 3.10 -23.01
N SER A 291 -14.83 3.60 -24.09
CA SER A 291 -13.44 3.25 -24.43
C SER A 291 -12.41 3.93 -23.54
N PHE A 292 -12.79 4.98 -22.80
CA PHE A 292 -11.94 5.64 -21.82
C PHE A 292 -11.98 5.00 -20.43
N PHE A 293 -12.97 4.12 -20.16
CA PHE A 293 -13.19 3.49 -18.86
C PHE A 293 -13.10 1.95 -18.90
N ARG A 294 -12.39 1.41 -19.90
CA ARG A 294 -12.17 -0.05 -20.02
C ARG A 294 -10.73 -0.45 -19.87
#